data_3e6dd672b938decae04ff84fedb6ee55
#
_entry.id   3e6dd672b938decae04ff84fedb6ee55
#
_cell.length_a   1.000
_cell.length_b   1.000
_cell.length_c   1.000
_cell.angle_alpha   90.00
_cell.angle_beta   90.00
_cell.angle_gamma   90.00
#
_symmetry.space_group_name_H-M   'P 1'
#
loop_
_entity.id
_entity.type
_entity.pdbx_description
1 polymer ?
#
loop_
_entity_poly.entity_id
_entity_poly.type
_entity_poly.pdbx_seq_one_letter_code
_entity_poly.pdbx_strand_id
1 'polypeptide(L)'
;FFRPDSARPYSEVMLIAMDMRQLELGMQAGFEDPKPLTGPPGDGRLPRDKAVLDRVVGTFNGAFKTTHGRYGMKVDDRVLIPPVAGGATVMIQRDGTVGLGSWPQTEVIPEEIRSFRQNLDPLVEDGVANPTGRYIWGWQLSGTSVMTQRSALCVTAAGHLYYAFAPEIDGP
;
A
#
# COMPACT_ATOMS: atom_id res chain seq x y z
N PHE A 1 -13.33 -6.66 -13.74
CA PHE A 1 -12.10 -7.27 -14.30
C PHE A 1 -11.81 -6.65 -15.65
N PHE A 2 -10.55 -6.46 -15.95
CA PHE A 2 -10.10 -6.07 -17.28
C PHE A 2 -8.80 -6.81 -17.64
N ARG A 3 -8.50 -6.90 -18.93
CA ARG A 3 -7.29 -7.50 -19.45
C ARG A 3 -6.41 -6.40 -20.05
N PRO A 4 -5.33 -6.02 -19.35
CA PRO A 4 -4.52 -4.86 -19.77
C PRO A 4 -3.64 -5.14 -21.00
N ASP A 5 -3.37 -6.42 -21.31
CA ASP A 5 -2.46 -6.82 -22.36
C ASP A 5 -3.14 -7.86 -23.27
N SER A 6 -3.38 -7.47 -24.52
CA SER A 6 -3.98 -8.37 -25.53
C SER A 6 -3.08 -9.52 -25.95
N ALA A 7 -1.75 -9.38 -25.82
CA ALA A 7 -0.78 -10.43 -26.08
C ALA A 7 -0.73 -11.48 -24.95
N ARG A 8 -1.25 -11.12 -23.77
CA ARG A 8 -1.33 -11.97 -22.59
C ARG A 8 -2.76 -12.05 -22.06
N PRO A 9 -3.68 -12.69 -22.77
CA PRO A 9 -5.11 -12.68 -22.45
C PRO A 9 -5.46 -13.39 -21.12
N TYR A 10 -4.53 -14.14 -20.53
CA TYR A 10 -4.64 -14.75 -19.22
C TYR A 10 -4.39 -13.77 -18.07
N SER A 11 -3.74 -12.63 -18.36
CA SER A 11 -3.50 -11.61 -17.34
C SER A 11 -4.77 -10.79 -17.10
N GLU A 12 -5.45 -11.09 -16.00
CA GLU A 12 -6.64 -10.37 -15.55
C GLU A 12 -6.32 -9.51 -14.35
N VAL A 13 -6.86 -8.29 -14.31
CA VAL A 13 -6.78 -7.39 -13.19
C VAL A 13 -8.18 -7.12 -12.64
N MET A 14 -8.34 -7.40 -11.36
CA MET A 14 -9.52 -6.99 -10.60
C MET A 14 -9.30 -5.58 -10.06
N LEU A 15 -10.28 -4.70 -10.24
CA LEU A 15 -10.31 -3.40 -9.59
C LEU A 15 -11.46 -3.34 -8.61
N ILE A 16 -11.17 -2.90 -7.40
CA ILE A 16 -12.15 -2.55 -6.37
C ILE A 16 -12.09 -1.04 -6.20
N ALA A 17 -13.20 -0.38 -6.52
CA ALA A 17 -13.37 1.05 -6.31
C ALA A 17 -14.02 1.29 -4.94
N MET A 18 -13.43 2.17 -4.15
CA MET A 18 -13.88 2.56 -2.83
C MET A 18 -14.13 4.07 -2.81
N ASP A 19 -15.38 4.45 -2.53
CA ASP A 19 -15.74 5.87 -2.35
C ASP A 19 -15.40 6.29 -0.92
N MET A 20 -14.30 7.03 -0.76
CA MET A 20 -13.81 7.45 0.54
C MET A 20 -14.67 8.51 1.23
N ARG A 21 -15.74 8.98 0.58
CA ARG A 21 -16.78 9.79 1.24
C ARG A 21 -17.76 8.93 2.06
N GLN A 22 -17.81 7.62 1.79
CA GLN A 22 -18.70 6.65 2.45
C GLN A 22 -17.95 5.61 3.27
N LEU A 23 -16.64 5.49 3.07
CA LEU A 23 -15.79 4.49 3.69
C LEU A 23 -14.65 5.16 4.45
N GLU A 24 -14.20 4.53 5.50
CA GLU A 24 -13.02 4.89 6.25
C GLU A 24 -11.93 3.85 6.02
N LEU A 25 -10.73 4.32 5.68
CA LEU A 25 -9.54 3.46 5.63
C LEU A 25 -8.94 3.37 7.03
N GLY A 26 -8.78 2.16 7.53
CA GLY A 26 -8.03 1.86 8.73
C GLY A 26 -6.72 1.17 8.41
N MET A 27 -5.77 1.23 9.34
CA MET A 27 -4.48 0.56 9.20
C MET A 27 -4.18 -0.25 10.46
N GLN A 28 -3.75 -1.49 10.27
CA GLN A 28 -3.40 -2.38 11.37
C GLN A 28 -1.99 -2.94 11.16
N ALA A 29 -1.15 -2.84 12.20
CA ALA A 29 0.17 -3.44 12.16
C ALA A 29 0.10 -4.96 12.34
N GLY A 30 0.83 -5.68 11.50
CA GLY A 30 0.93 -7.13 11.58
C GLY A 30 1.71 -7.60 12.82
N PHE A 31 1.50 -8.86 13.20
CA PHE A 31 2.24 -9.49 14.30
C PHE A 31 3.68 -9.85 13.89
N GLU A 32 3.86 -10.41 12.70
CA GLU A 32 5.18 -10.79 12.19
C GLU A 32 5.85 -9.68 11.40
N ASP A 33 5.08 -8.90 10.65
CA ASP A 33 5.54 -7.80 9.82
C ASP A 33 4.56 -6.60 9.87
N PRO A 34 5.08 -5.36 9.81
CA PRO A 34 6.50 -5.07 9.83
C PRO A 34 7.11 -5.30 11.22
N LYS A 35 8.38 -5.71 11.25
CA LYS A 35 9.16 -5.76 12.50
C LYS A 35 9.50 -4.33 12.93
N PRO A 36 8.94 -3.85 14.04
CA PRO A 36 9.21 -2.48 14.49
C PRO A 36 10.68 -2.34 14.90
N LEU A 37 11.24 -1.13 14.74
CA LEU A 37 12.58 -0.84 15.23
C LEU A 37 12.61 -0.76 16.75
N THR A 38 11.52 -0.34 17.36
CA THR A 38 11.37 -0.24 18.82
C THR A 38 9.98 -0.68 19.25
N GLY A 39 9.90 -1.23 20.46
CA GLY A 39 8.64 -1.65 21.07
C GLY A 39 8.07 -2.95 20.50
N PRO A 40 6.89 -3.38 20.95
CA PRO A 40 6.29 -4.64 20.56
C PRO A 40 5.79 -4.62 19.10
N PRO A 41 5.62 -5.78 18.45
CA PRO A 41 4.94 -5.86 17.15
C PRO A 41 3.47 -5.41 17.26
N GLY A 42 2.78 -5.31 16.13
CA GLY A 42 1.33 -5.22 16.08
C GLY A 42 0.68 -6.53 16.53
N ASP A 43 -0.61 -6.51 16.78
CA ASP A 43 -1.36 -7.73 17.10
C ASP A 43 -1.80 -8.52 15.85
N GLY A 44 -1.68 -7.91 14.67
CA GLY A 44 -2.00 -8.52 13.39
C GLY A 44 -3.47 -8.88 13.20
N ARG A 45 -4.35 -8.30 13.99
CA ARG A 45 -5.77 -8.63 14.01
C ARG A 45 -6.63 -7.40 13.92
N LEU A 46 -7.77 -7.53 13.29
CA LEU A 46 -8.82 -6.52 13.43
C LEU A 46 -9.29 -6.46 14.88
N PRO A 47 -9.69 -5.27 15.36
CA PRO A 47 -10.34 -5.14 16.68
C PRO A 47 -11.49 -6.14 16.78
N ARG A 48 -11.57 -6.84 17.91
CA ARG A 48 -12.64 -7.84 18.13
C ARG A 48 -13.97 -7.23 18.59
N ASP A 49 -14.03 -5.92 18.67
CA ASP A 49 -15.28 -5.23 18.94
C ASP A 49 -16.27 -5.50 17.81
N LYS A 50 -17.44 -6.03 18.17
CA LYS A 50 -18.49 -6.34 17.20
C LYS A 50 -18.94 -5.10 16.43
N ALA A 51 -18.99 -3.93 17.05
CA ALA A 51 -19.35 -2.69 16.38
C ALA A 51 -18.37 -2.28 15.29
N VAL A 52 -17.08 -2.62 15.44
CA VAL A 52 -16.06 -2.44 14.40
C VAL A 52 -16.21 -3.51 13.31
N LEU A 53 -16.29 -4.79 13.71
CA LEU A 53 -16.34 -5.90 12.77
C LEU A 53 -17.56 -5.85 11.84
N ASP A 54 -18.72 -5.45 12.36
CA ASP A 54 -19.95 -5.31 11.57
C ASP A 54 -19.86 -4.22 10.49
N ARG A 55 -18.87 -3.32 10.59
CA ARG A 55 -18.62 -2.23 9.63
C ARG A 55 -17.49 -2.53 8.64
N VAL A 56 -16.72 -3.58 8.86
CA VAL A 56 -15.61 -3.95 7.96
C VAL A 56 -16.17 -4.51 6.66
N VAL A 57 -15.93 -3.80 5.57
CA VAL A 57 -16.35 -4.21 4.22
C VAL A 57 -15.29 -5.00 3.48
N GLY A 58 -14.04 -4.89 3.91
CA GLY A 58 -12.92 -5.64 3.31
C GLY A 58 -11.61 -5.37 4.00
N THR A 59 -10.64 -6.22 3.73
CA THR A 59 -9.26 -6.07 4.17
C THR A 59 -8.31 -6.49 3.07
N PHE A 60 -7.15 -5.88 3.02
CA PHE A 60 -6.10 -6.23 2.07
C PHE A 60 -4.71 -6.04 2.68
N ASN A 61 -3.72 -6.70 2.10
CA ASN A 61 -2.34 -6.55 2.53
C ASN A 61 -1.77 -5.21 2.05
N GLY A 62 -1.14 -4.48 2.96
CA GLY A 62 -0.69 -3.12 2.70
C GLY A 62 0.72 -2.99 2.10
N ALA A 63 1.60 -3.99 2.18
CA ALA A 63 2.96 -3.88 1.67
C ALA A 63 3.77 -5.17 1.77
N PHE A 64 4.99 -5.13 1.23
CA PHE A 64 5.97 -6.20 1.36
C PHE A 64 6.51 -6.36 2.79
N LYS A 65 7.08 -7.52 3.06
CA LYS A 65 7.73 -7.84 4.34
C LYS A 65 8.96 -6.96 4.58
N THR A 66 9.31 -6.77 5.84
CA THR A 66 10.50 -6.02 6.28
C THR A 66 11.81 -6.59 5.69
N THR A 67 11.85 -7.89 5.41
CA THR A 67 12.99 -8.54 4.75
C THR A 67 13.16 -8.13 3.28
N HIS A 68 12.12 -7.61 2.65
CA HIS A 68 12.14 -7.15 1.26
C HIS A 68 12.40 -5.65 1.12
N GLY A 69 12.48 -4.94 2.21
CA GLY A 69 12.73 -3.51 2.30
C GLY A 69 12.19 -2.93 3.59
N ARG A 70 12.88 -1.95 4.16
CA ARG A 70 12.46 -1.27 5.38
C ARG A 70 11.46 -0.16 5.07
N TYR A 71 10.32 -0.54 4.51
CA TYR A 71 9.26 0.41 4.18
C TYR A 71 8.63 0.99 5.44
N GLY A 72 8.56 2.30 5.49
CA GLY A 72 8.05 3.05 6.64
C GLY A 72 6.62 2.68 7.01
N MET A 73 6.33 2.69 8.30
CA MET A 73 4.98 2.47 8.83
C MET A 73 4.74 3.23 10.13
N LYS A 74 3.63 3.94 10.17
CA LYS A 74 3.01 4.51 11.37
C LYS A 74 1.57 4.03 11.47
N VAL A 75 1.16 3.59 12.63
CA VAL A 75 -0.23 3.25 12.93
C VAL A 75 -0.68 4.09 14.11
N ASP A 76 -1.68 4.91 13.89
CA ASP A 76 -2.10 5.94 14.81
C ASP A 76 -0.91 6.82 15.25
N ASP A 77 -0.64 6.97 16.53
CA ASP A 77 0.49 7.79 16.97
C ASP A 77 1.81 7.01 17.09
N ARG A 78 1.82 5.75 16.71
CA ARG A 78 2.99 4.89 16.85
C ARG A 78 3.75 4.70 15.54
N VAL A 79 4.98 5.17 15.48
CA VAL A 79 5.92 4.89 14.40
C VAL A 79 6.57 3.53 14.65
N LEU A 80 6.34 2.57 13.73
CA LEU A 80 6.97 1.26 13.78
C LEU A 80 8.29 1.27 13.02
N ILE A 81 8.28 1.88 11.83
CA ILE A 81 9.44 2.06 10.96
C ILE A 81 9.39 3.50 10.44
N PRO A 82 10.47 4.28 10.58
CA PRO A 82 10.54 5.64 10.03
C PRO A 82 10.27 5.67 8.53
N PRO A 83 9.78 6.80 8.01
CA PRO A 83 9.57 6.95 6.58
C PRO A 83 10.89 7.00 5.82
N VAL A 84 10.86 6.53 4.58
CA VAL A 84 11.98 6.57 3.63
C VAL A 84 11.62 7.58 2.53
N ALA A 85 12.53 8.50 2.27
CA ALA A 85 12.38 9.51 1.20
C ALA A 85 12.14 8.86 -0.17
N GLY A 86 11.20 9.39 -0.93
CA GLY A 86 10.82 8.91 -2.27
C GLY A 86 9.96 7.65 -2.28
N GLY A 87 9.77 6.96 -1.15
CA GLY A 87 8.91 5.77 -1.10
C GLY A 87 7.45 6.12 -1.33
N ALA A 88 6.76 5.37 -2.20
CA ALA A 88 5.32 5.53 -2.39
C ALA A 88 4.59 5.23 -1.08
N THR A 89 3.79 6.17 -0.65
CA THR A 89 3.19 6.18 0.68
C THR A 89 1.69 6.37 0.59
N VAL A 90 0.92 5.45 1.16
CA VAL A 90 -0.48 5.70 1.51
C VAL A 90 -0.52 6.36 2.88
N MET A 91 -1.22 7.48 2.98
CA MET A 91 -1.34 8.30 4.18
C MET A 91 -2.80 8.40 4.58
N ILE A 92 -3.07 8.29 5.87
CA ILE A 92 -4.37 8.54 6.48
C ILE A 92 -4.19 9.72 7.40
N GLN A 93 -4.86 10.81 7.11
CA GLN A 93 -4.83 12.01 7.92
C GLN A 93 -5.74 11.88 9.16
N ARG A 94 -5.60 12.77 10.14
CA ARG A 94 -6.42 12.75 11.36
C ARG A 94 -7.89 13.04 11.09
N ASP A 95 -8.20 13.77 10.02
CA ASP A 95 -9.57 14.02 9.55
C ASP A 95 -10.19 12.87 8.75
N GLY A 96 -9.42 11.77 8.53
CA GLY A 96 -9.84 10.62 7.74
C GLY A 96 -9.50 10.71 6.26
N THR A 97 -9.00 11.84 5.77
CA THR A 97 -8.57 11.98 4.37
C THR A 97 -7.46 10.99 4.04
N VAL A 98 -7.57 10.36 2.87
CA VAL A 98 -6.58 9.42 2.35
C VAL A 98 -5.79 10.07 1.23
N GLY A 99 -4.46 10.07 1.37
CA GLY A 99 -3.52 10.52 0.35
C GLY A 99 -2.62 9.39 -0.15
N LEU A 100 -2.11 9.54 -1.36
CA LEU A 100 -1.11 8.66 -1.94
C LEU A 100 -0.08 9.50 -2.71
N GLY A 101 1.20 9.29 -2.45
CA GLY A 101 2.28 10.00 -3.13
C GLY A 101 3.65 9.60 -2.59
N SER A 102 4.70 10.14 -3.20
CA SER A 102 6.07 9.95 -2.70
C SER A 102 6.29 10.68 -1.39
N TRP A 103 6.96 10.02 -0.45
CA TRP A 103 7.37 10.70 0.78
C TRP A 103 8.43 11.78 0.48
N PRO A 104 8.30 12.99 1.03
CA PRO A 104 9.28 14.05 0.79
C PRO A 104 10.67 13.70 1.32
N GLN A 105 11.69 14.48 0.93
CA GLN A 105 13.06 14.31 1.35
C GLN A 105 13.27 14.77 2.82
N THR A 106 12.52 14.16 3.73
CA THR A 106 12.56 14.43 5.16
C THR A 106 12.17 13.21 5.97
N GLU A 107 12.71 13.08 7.17
CA GLU A 107 12.28 12.10 8.15
C GLU A 107 11.17 12.64 9.07
N VAL A 108 10.86 13.92 8.95
CA VAL A 108 9.79 14.55 9.75
C VAL A 108 8.44 14.03 9.30
N ILE A 109 7.67 13.56 10.25
CA ILE A 109 6.29 13.11 10.03
C ILE A 109 5.37 14.25 10.43
N PRO A 110 4.61 14.83 9.48
CA PRO A 110 3.63 15.85 9.77
C PRO A 110 2.60 15.39 10.82
N GLU A 111 2.20 16.29 11.71
CA GLU A 111 1.29 15.95 12.81
C GLU A 111 -0.10 15.51 12.33
N GLU A 112 -0.54 16.03 11.20
CA GLU A 112 -1.81 15.68 10.57
C GLU A 112 -1.85 14.25 10.05
N ILE A 113 -0.71 13.59 9.84
CA ILE A 113 -0.66 12.19 9.40
C ILE A 113 -0.86 11.27 10.60
N ARG A 114 -2.05 10.68 10.70
CA ARG A 114 -2.41 9.69 11.72
C ARG A 114 -1.68 8.38 11.49
N SER A 115 -1.75 7.87 10.26
CA SER A 115 -1.13 6.60 9.88
C SER A 115 -0.55 6.68 8.48
N PHE A 116 0.51 5.94 8.23
CA PHE A 116 1.04 5.76 6.88
C PHE A 116 1.66 4.38 6.69
N ARG A 117 1.66 3.93 5.45
CA ARG A 117 2.40 2.74 5.02
C ARG A 117 3.09 3.01 3.69
N GLN A 118 4.37 2.72 3.66
CA GLN A 118 5.19 2.80 2.45
C GLN A 118 5.33 1.45 1.77
N ASN A 119 5.62 1.50 0.49
CA ASN A 119 6.02 0.34 -0.29
C ASN A 119 7.15 0.76 -1.25
N LEU A 120 7.16 0.23 -2.47
CA LEU A 120 8.12 0.54 -3.53
C LEU A 120 7.99 2.01 -3.98
N ASP A 121 8.74 2.37 -5.02
CA ASP A 121 8.61 3.67 -5.69
C ASP A 121 7.22 3.82 -6.33
N PRO A 122 6.73 5.04 -6.58
CA PRO A 122 5.43 5.26 -7.19
C PRO A 122 5.39 4.71 -8.63
N LEU A 123 4.28 4.03 -8.95
CA LEU A 123 4.02 3.56 -10.33
C LEU A 123 3.60 4.71 -11.24
N VAL A 124 2.81 5.62 -10.68
CA VAL A 124 2.34 6.85 -11.34
C VAL A 124 2.31 7.94 -10.28
N GLU A 125 2.80 9.12 -10.61
CA GLU A 125 2.72 10.31 -9.78
C GLU A 125 2.50 11.53 -10.68
N ASP A 126 1.55 12.39 -10.34
CA ASP A 126 1.16 13.57 -11.11
C ASP A 126 0.89 13.29 -12.60
N GLY A 127 0.31 12.12 -12.88
CA GLY A 127 0.01 11.69 -14.25
C GLY A 127 1.21 11.15 -15.03
N VAL A 128 2.41 11.12 -14.43
CA VAL A 128 3.62 10.59 -15.04
C VAL A 128 3.78 9.12 -14.63
N ALA A 129 3.78 8.22 -15.60
CA ALA A 129 4.05 6.81 -15.37
C ALA A 129 5.55 6.58 -15.13
N ASN A 130 5.87 5.73 -14.16
CA ASN A 130 7.24 5.39 -13.78
C ASN A 130 8.14 6.63 -13.56
N PRO A 131 7.77 7.55 -12.65
CA PRO A 131 8.43 8.85 -12.50
C PRO A 131 9.90 8.73 -12.07
N THR A 132 10.27 7.61 -11.43
CA THR A 132 11.66 7.36 -10.99
C THR A 132 12.51 6.64 -12.03
N GLY A 133 11.93 6.27 -13.19
CA GLY A 133 12.63 5.53 -14.24
C GLY A 133 13.07 4.12 -13.82
N ARG A 134 12.40 3.54 -12.83
CA ARG A 134 12.76 2.22 -12.30
C ARG A 134 12.47 1.14 -13.32
N TYR A 135 13.45 0.26 -13.56
CA TYR A 135 13.30 -0.85 -14.50
C TYR A 135 12.65 -2.09 -13.86
N ILE A 136 12.88 -2.30 -12.55
CA ILE A 136 12.41 -3.46 -11.82
C ILE A 136 11.56 -3.03 -10.65
N TRP A 137 10.36 -3.61 -10.53
CA TRP A 137 9.40 -3.38 -9.46
C TRP A 137 9.29 -4.62 -8.60
N GLY A 138 9.81 -4.54 -7.38
CA GLY A 138 9.77 -5.64 -6.45
C GLY A 138 10.97 -6.57 -6.56
N TRP A 139 10.79 -7.80 -6.11
CA TRP A 139 11.86 -8.79 -6.03
C TRP A 139 12.02 -9.51 -7.36
N GLN A 140 13.23 -9.47 -7.92
CA GLN A 140 13.58 -10.26 -9.07
C GLN A 140 14.17 -11.58 -8.60
N LEU A 141 13.48 -12.67 -8.90
CA LEU A 141 14.08 -14.00 -8.86
C LEU A 141 14.93 -14.11 -10.13
N SER A 142 16.25 -14.21 -9.93
CA SER A 142 17.23 -14.23 -11.01
C SER A 142 16.86 -15.21 -12.14
N GLY A 143 16.63 -14.67 -13.32
CA GLY A 143 16.69 -15.41 -14.57
C GLY A 143 15.47 -16.19 -15.04
N THR A 144 14.34 -16.17 -14.32
CA THR A 144 13.11 -16.83 -14.76
C THR A 144 11.92 -15.89 -14.61
N SER A 145 11.08 -15.82 -15.64
CA SER A 145 9.75 -15.26 -15.56
C SER A 145 8.95 -16.05 -14.52
N VAL A 146 8.48 -15.37 -13.48
CA VAL A 146 7.67 -16.00 -12.43
C VAL A 146 6.29 -15.39 -12.45
N MET A 147 5.29 -16.20 -12.70
CA MET A 147 3.90 -15.84 -12.49
C MET A 147 3.68 -15.58 -11.01
N THR A 148 3.23 -14.39 -10.67
CA THR A 148 3.06 -14.00 -9.28
C THR A 148 1.93 -13.02 -9.08
N GLN A 149 1.41 -12.99 -7.86
CA GLN A 149 0.38 -12.04 -7.46
C GLN A 149 0.96 -10.63 -7.34
N ARG A 150 0.21 -9.65 -7.81
CA ARG A 150 0.52 -8.23 -7.66
C ARG A 150 -0.69 -7.47 -7.20
N SER A 151 -0.46 -6.46 -6.38
CA SER A 151 -1.50 -5.50 -5.99
C SER A 151 -0.94 -4.09 -6.01
N ALA A 152 -1.82 -3.13 -6.23
CA ALA A 152 -1.49 -1.72 -6.19
C ALA A 152 -2.66 -0.92 -5.60
N LEU A 153 -2.33 0.26 -5.06
CA LEU A 153 -3.31 1.26 -4.66
C LEU A 153 -3.20 2.47 -5.57
N CYS A 154 -4.33 3.09 -5.85
CA CYS A 154 -4.42 4.35 -6.59
C CYS A 154 -5.48 5.24 -5.94
N VAL A 155 -5.17 6.53 -5.80
CA VAL A 155 -6.12 7.56 -5.39
C VAL A 155 -6.40 8.46 -6.58
N THR A 156 -7.67 8.76 -6.83
CA THR A 156 -8.07 9.69 -7.88
C THR A 156 -8.36 11.09 -7.32
N ALA A 157 -8.27 12.11 -8.17
CA ALA A 157 -8.65 13.47 -7.81
C ALA A 157 -10.12 13.59 -7.35
N ALA A 158 -10.98 12.65 -7.74
CA ALA A 158 -12.39 12.60 -7.32
C ALA A 158 -12.59 11.98 -5.92
N GLY A 159 -11.52 11.60 -5.21
CA GLY A 159 -11.60 11.04 -3.87
C GLY A 159 -11.96 9.56 -3.81
N HIS A 160 -11.71 8.82 -4.87
CA HIS A 160 -11.86 7.36 -4.86
C HIS A 160 -10.50 6.70 -4.61
N LEU A 161 -10.49 5.69 -3.77
CA LEU A 161 -9.36 4.77 -3.61
C LEU A 161 -9.65 3.51 -4.43
N TYR A 162 -8.70 3.11 -5.24
CA TYR A 162 -8.76 1.86 -6.00
C TYR A 162 -7.73 0.87 -5.47
N TYR A 163 -8.18 -0.35 -5.24
CA TYR A 163 -7.29 -1.49 -5.05
C TYR A 163 -7.30 -2.34 -6.30
N ALA A 164 -6.14 -2.48 -6.92
CA ALA A 164 -5.93 -3.35 -8.06
C ALA A 164 -5.27 -4.65 -7.61
N PHE A 165 -5.74 -5.77 -8.11
CA PHE A 165 -5.19 -7.09 -7.83
C PHE A 165 -5.14 -7.94 -9.08
N ALA A 166 -3.98 -8.54 -9.32
CA ALA A 166 -3.78 -9.52 -10.38
C ALA A 166 -3.24 -10.81 -9.76
N PRO A 167 -3.97 -11.93 -9.85
CA PRO A 167 -3.57 -13.20 -9.26
C PRO A 167 -2.36 -13.82 -9.99
N GLU A 168 -2.26 -13.58 -11.29
CA GLU A 168 -1.21 -14.12 -12.14
C GLU A 168 -0.73 -13.03 -13.10
N ILE A 169 0.42 -12.45 -12.82
CA ILE A 169 1.11 -11.54 -13.72
C ILE A 169 2.49 -12.12 -14.00
N ASP A 170 2.77 -12.24 -15.29
CA ASP A 170 4.09 -12.49 -15.80
C ASP A 170 4.85 -11.16 -15.80
N GLY A 171 5.92 -11.11 -15.08
CA GLY A 171 6.67 -9.88 -14.97
C GLY A 171 8.02 -10.06 -14.29
N PRO A 172 8.91 -9.11 -14.51
CA PRO A 172 10.14 -9.05 -13.75
C PRO A 172 9.90 -8.87 -12.26
#